data_a46f98ffc7699c8bb1ada6711ee5749b
#
_entry.id   a46f98ffc7699c8bb1ada6711ee5749b
#
_cell.length_a   1.000
_cell.length_b   1.000
_cell.length_c   1.000
_cell.angle_alpha   90.00
_cell.angle_beta   90.00
_cell.angle_gamma   90.00
#
_symmetry.space_group_name_H-M   'P 1'
#
loop_
_entity.id
_entity.type
_entity.pdbx_description
1 polymer ?
#
loop_
_entity_poly.entity_id
_entity_poly.type
_entity_poly.pdbx_seq_one_letter_code
_entity_poly.pdbx_strand_id
1 'polypeptide(L)'
;MNTIAIFKIIFRGWWRNKLFILISLISLTVGLGCTNLLVTFFIHEYNIEQQTPDRHLIFALRQDSPMEEGVKVSYVNANTAEQIKGKYAEITDMLRLNGMYADICKYNGIKYEHPVFICADSTLNKFFHYTTLEGNLSTVLTTPDKIAISETFARKLFHGHSGIGEMIEIIDADGKTQKYEVGAILKERPQSFLHFDLLTGITGEFWGGPTLLKLHPGASASLLQEKIRKDKMPTLTPGSTQYYVDALKNLYFNTNKNSKQQELPYFQQSDVPLLYIGLISALLVLAIACFNYTNLSLSRTLQQIKMIHIEKLMGAQLKEIRRQLFYDATLTVLLSFLFSLLLINDLLPWFNELLSAHLSLSFFFSWQVLPLLLAFVSAMAVIPGLYISRKLSRQTLSEYSHNYTGRRKQQQIWILVTLQFIFSIGLVYATAMAQAQMSLLKSRACRYENTIELNGKSPFYKELKNINGIESISLSMSSVLNAWMHELPMQQPDGSVKHYYTIQIPTDTAFLSTMHIRQLAGVSPAKAYQEYSHPVFINESYARILNIDASKIGHNLREFDTFSDSLSILAGIIENFPFNSLEEEIAGQKISFAPESSLTGAGMFI
;
A
#
# COMPACT_ATOMS: atom_id res chain seq x y z
N MET A 1 -0.28 -47.41 -29.30
CA MET A 1 1.02 -46.69 -29.44
C MET A 1 1.62 -46.49 -28.04
N ASN A 2 2.91 -46.87 -27.85
CA ASN A 2 3.59 -46.78 -26.58
C ASN A 2 3.83 -45.30 -26.20
N THR A 3 3.73 -44.93 -24.94
CA THR A 3 3.85 -43.55 -24.45
C THR A 3 5.18 -42.91 -24.89
N ILE A 4 6.28 -43.66 -24.87
CA ILE A 4 7.61 -43.21 -25.30
C ILE A 4 7.61 -42.83 -26.80
N ALA A 5 6.88 -43.57 -27.65
CA ALA A 5 6.76 -43.24 -29.06
C ALA A 5 6.01 -41.89 -29.29
N ILE A 6 5.00 -41.62 -28.47
CA ILE A 6 4.25 -40.35 -28.53
C ILE A 6 5.18 -39.19 -28.22
N PHE A 7 5.99 -39.28 -27.14
CA PHE A 7 6.94 -38.21 -26.81
C PHE A 7 7.98 -37.97 -27.89
N LYS A 8 8.52 -39.04 -28.51
CA LYS A 8 9.46 -38.88 -29.64
C LYS A 8 8.82 -38.13 -30.82
N ILE A 9 7.55 -38.42 -31.14
CA ILE A 9 6.82 -37.72 -32.22
C ILE A 9 6.61 -36.24 -31.88
N ILE A 10 6.22 -35.94 -30.62
CA ILE A 10 6.03 -34.57 -30.12
C ILE A 10 7.34 -33.77 -30.23
N PHE A 11 8.46 -34.27 -29.71
CA PHE A 11 9.75 -33.58 -29.75
C PHE A 11 10.26 -33.38 -31.18
N ARG A 12 10.09 -34.38 -32.05
CA ARG A 12 10.42 -34.21 -33.47
C ARG A 12 9.55 -33.15 -34.14
N GLY A 13 8.28 -33.09 -33.81
CA GLY A 13 7.35 -32.07 -34.27
C GLY A 13 7.72 -30.67 -33.77
N TRP A 14 8.19 -30.55 -32.52
CA TRP A 14 8.70 -29.30 -31.97
C TRP A 14 9.94 -28.79 -32.67
N TRP A 15 10.90 -29.68 -32.93
CA TRP A 15 12.13 -29.33 -33.62
C TRP A 15 11.87 -28.81 -35.03
N ARG A 16 10.90 -29.41 -35.71
CA ARG A 16 10.52 -28.99 -37.10
C ARG A 16 9.79 -27.64 -37.11
N ASN A 17 9.04 -27.32 -36.04
CA ASN A 17 8.24 -26.08 -35.93
C ASN A 17 8.74 -25.21 -34.75
N LYS A 18 10.04 -25.08 -34.61
CA LYS A 18 10.70 -24.43 -33.43
C LYS A 18 10.23 -23.02 -33.16
N LEU A 19 9.96 -22.19 -34.15
CA LEU A 19 9.48 -20.82 -33.96
C LEU A 19 8.09 -20.76 -33.33
N PHE A 20 7.15 -21.61 -33.80
CA PHE A 20 5.80 -21.65 -33.20
C PHE A 20 5.82 -22.12 -31.76
N ILE A 21 6.65 -23.10 -31.43
CA ILE A 21 6.81 -23.59 -30.08
C ILE A 21 7.44 -22.51 -29.19
N LEU A 22 8.51 -21.88 -29.64
CA LEU A 22 9.19 -20.82 -28.89
C LEU A 22 8.25 -19.67 -28.58
N ILE A 23 7.50 -19.18 -29.59
CA ILE A 23 6.52 -18.10 -29.37
C ILE A 23 5.42 -18.54 -28.40
N SER A 24 4.92 -19.77 -28.53
CA SER A 24 3.91 -20.31 -27.61
C SER A 24 4.44 -20.43 -26.18
N LEU A 25 5.67 -20.93 -25.99
CA LEU A 25 6.31 -21.05 -24.69
C LEU A 25 6.52 -19.67 -24.05
N ILE A 26 7.08 -18.71 -24.78
CA ILE A 26 7.30 -17.35 -24.27
C ILE A 26 5.96 -16.71 -23.86
N SER A 27 4.96 -16.74 -24.75
CA SER A 27 3.65 -16.15 -24.50
C SER A 27 2.96 -16.75 -23.26
N LEU A 28 2.99 -18.08 -23.14
CA LEU A 28 2.42 -18.78 -21.98
C LEU A 28 3.24 -18.54 -20.70
N THR A 29 4.58 -18.51 -20.80
CA THR A 29 5.47 -18.25 -19.66
C THR A 29 5.20 -16.89 -19.07
N VAL A 30 5.14 -15.85 -19.89
CA VAL A 30 4.83 -14.49 -19.45
C VAL A 30 3.40 -14.40 -18.90
N GLY A 31 2.42 -14.96 -19.63
CA GLY A 31 1.02 -14.94 -19.19
C GLY A 31 0.80 -15.66 -17.86
N LEU A 32 1.36 -16.86 -17.70
CA LEU A 32 1.28 -17.61 -16.45
C LEU A 32 2.08 -16.92 -15.33
N GLY A 33 3.26 -16.38 -15.63
CA GLY A 33 4.09 -15.69 -14.66
C GLY A 33 3.40 -14.47 -14.07
N CYS A 34 2.91 -13.57 -14.92
CA CYS A 34 2.17 -12.37 -14.47
C CYS A 34 0.88 -12.74 -13.71
N THR A 35 0.11 -13.70 -14.24
CA THR A 35 -1.13 -14.14 -13.58
C THR A 35 -0.85 -14.76 -12.22
N ASN A 36 0.12 -15.67 -12.13
CA ASN A 36 0.48 -16.33 -10.87
C ASN A 36 0.97 -15.32 -9.84
N LEU A 37 1.78 -14.33 -10.24
CA LEU A 37 2.28 -13.29 -9.36
C LEU A 37 1.13 -12.44 -8.78
N LEU A 38 0.26 -11.91 -9.65
CA LEU A 38 -0.87 -11.08 -9.23
C LEU A 38 -1.92 -11.83 -8.41
N VAL A 39 -2.22 -13.08 -8.77
CA VAL A 39 -3.16 -13.91 -8.01
C VAL A 39 -2.58 -14.28 -6.65
N THR A 40 -1.28 -14.60 -6.59
CA THR A 40 -0.60 -14.90 -5.32
C THR A 40 -0.57 -13.66 -4.42
N PHE A 41 -0.31 -12.49 -4.97
CA PHE A 41 -0.40 -11.21 -4.26
C PHE A 41 -1.82 -10.99 -3.72
N PHE A 42 -2.85 -11.15 -4.55
CA PHE A 42 -4.24 -11.04 -4.11
C PHE A 42 -4.57 -11.98 -2.94
N ILE A 43 -4.13 -13.24 -3.02
CA ILE A 43 -4.35 -14.23 -1.95
C ILE A 43 -3.59 -13.82 -0.67
N HIS A 44 -2.36 -13.33 -0.81
CA HIS A 44 -1.55 -12.86 0.31
C HIS A 44 -2.25 -11.74 1.06
N GLU A 45 -2.64 -10.69 0.34
CA GLU A 45 -3.32 -9.53 0.89
C GLU A 45 -4.70 -9.87 1.48
N TYR A 46 -5.49 -10.68 0.76
CA TYR A 46 -6.82 -11.08 1.23
C TYR A 46 -6.79 -11.93 2.50
N ASN A 47 -5.71 -12.67 2.72
CA ASN A 47 -5.50 -13.57 3.86
C ASN A 47 -4.64 -12.95 4.97
N ILE A 48 -4.52 -11.62 5.01
CA ILE A 48 -3.81 -10.94 6.10
C ILE A 48 -4.38 -11.37 7.47
N GLU A 49 -3.53 -11.52 8.46
CA GLU A 49 -3.84 -12.01 9.81
C GLU A 49 -4.55 -13.37 9.87
N GLN A 50 -4.47 -14.19 8.82
CA GLN A 50 -5.07 -15.53 8.86
C GLN A 50 -4.41 -16.44 9.91
N GLN A 51 -3.15 -16.19 10.22
CA GLN A 51 -2.38 -16.92 11.24
C GLN A 51 -2.71 -16.47 12.67
N THR A 52 -3.47 -15.37 12.83
CA THR A 52 -3.89 -14.89 14.15
C THR A 52 -5.02 -15.77 14.70
N PRO A 53 -4.80 -16.47 15.82
CA PRO A 53 -5.85 -17.25 16.46
C PRO A 53 -7.00 -16.34 16.87
N ASP A 54 -8.22 -16.87 16.81
CA ASP A 54 -9.43 -16.13 17.22
C ASP A 54 -9.62 -14.76 16.57
N ARG A 55 -9.02 -14.51 15.38
CA ARG A 55 -9.12 -13.22 14.67
C ARG A 55 -10.55 -12.73 14.50
N HIS A 56 -11.53 -13.65 14.45
CA HIS A 56 -12.95 -13.33 14.34
C HIS A 56 -13.53 -12.72 15.64
N LEU A 57 -12.83 -12.84 16.76
CA LEU A 57 -13.16 -12.23 18.06
C LEU A 57 -12.40 -10.91 18.31
N ILE A 58 -11.49 -10.53 17.40
CA ILE A 58 -10.68 -9.31 17.53
C ILE A 58 -11.29 -8.20 16.69
N PHE A 59 -11.55 -7.06 17.33
CA PHE A 59 -12.15 -5.89 16.72
C PHE A 59 -11.33 -4.65 17.04
N ALA A 60 -11.28 -3.73 16.09
CA ALA A 60 -10.70 -2.40 16.31
C ALA A 60 -11.77 -1.45 16.86
N LEU A 61 -11.42 -0.75 17.92
CA LEU A 61 -12.24 0.35 18.43
C LEU A 61 -11.88 1.62 17.67
N ARG A 62 -12.84 2.17 16.93
CA ARG A 62 -12.66 3.36 16.10
C ARG A 62 -13.66 4.44 16.50
N GLN A 63 -13.35 5.67 16.18
CA GLN A 63 -14.24 6.82 16.41
C GLN A 63 -14.21 7.75 15.20
N ASP A 64 -15.11 8.71 15.15
CA ASP A 64 -15.10 9.75 14.12
C ASP A 64 -13.81 10.57 14.24
N SER A 65 -13.24 10.91 13.09
CA SER A 65 -12.08 11.79 13.02
C SER A 65 -12.47 13.20 13.51
N PRO A 66 -11.67 13.82 14.37
CA PRO A 66 -11.85 15.24 14.69
C PRO A 66 -11.46 16.16 13.53
N MET A 67 -10.81 15.63 12.50
CA MET A 67 -10.24 16.41 11.41
C MET A 67 -11.02 16.27 10.10
N GLU A 68 -11.83 15.22 9.92
CA GLU A 68 -12.47 14.93 8.64
C GLU A 68 -13.82 14.23 8.84
N GLU A 69 -14.89 14.83 8.32
CA GLU A 69 -16.24 14.28 8.45
C GLU A 69 -16.40 12.96 7.68
N GLY A 70 -17.01 11.97 8.32
CA GLY A 70 -17.24 10.64 7.75
C GLY A 70 -16.02 9.71 7.78
N VAL A 71 -14.89 10.18 8.29
CA VAL A 71 -13.67 9.39 8.48
C VAL A 71 -13.61 8.81 9.88
N LYS A 72 -13.19 7.53 9.97
CA LYS A 72 -13.01 6.83 11.23
C LYS A 72 -11.52 6.69 11.55
N VAL A 73 -11.11 7.10 12.73
CA VAL A 73 -9.74 6.94 13.24
C VAL A 73 -9.68 5.83 14.28
N SER A 74 -8.57 5.10 14.30
CA SER A 74 -8.34 4.02 15.27
C SER A 74 -7.71 4.51 16.58
N TYR A 75 -7.43 5.79 16.70
CA TYR A 75 -6.87 6.38 17.90
C TYR A 75 -7.97 6.56 18.97
N VAL A 76 -7.76 6.03 20.18
CA VAL A 76 -8.66 6.18 21.33
C VAL A 76 -7.86 6.66 22.52
N ASN A 77 -8.43 7.61 23.29
CA ASN A 77 -7.80 8.09 24.52
C ASN A 77 -7.66 6.95 25.54
N ALA A 78 -6.52 6.86 26.20
CA ALA A 78 -6.20 5.76 27.13
C ALA A 78 -7.24 5.60 28.24
N ASN A 79 -7.67 6.71 28.86
CA ASN A 79 -8.66 6.67 29.95
C ASN A 79 -10.03 6.17 29.47
N THR A 80 -10.44 6.59 28.26
CA THR A 80 -11.70 6.13 27.68
C THR A 80 -11.63 4.65 27.30
N ALA A 81 -10.51 4.19 26.76
CA ALA A 81 -10.30 2.78 26.45
C ALA A 81 -10.41 1.90 27.70
N GLU A 82 -9.79 2.31 28.81
CA GLU A 82 -9.88 1.60 30.11
C GLU A 82 -11.31 1.60 30.68
N GLN A 83 -12.03 2.73 30.59
CA GLN A 83 -13.43 2.79 30.99
C GLN A 83 -14.31 1.85 30.18
N ILE A 84 -14.11 1.79 28.86
CA ILE A 84 -14.83 0.87 27.97
C ILE A 84 -14.54 -0.58 28.37
N LYS A 85 -13.27 -0.95 28.56
CA LYS A 85 -12.90 -2.29 29.02
C LYS A 85 -13.54 -2.65 30.37
N GLY A 86 -13.52 -1.75 31.32
CA GLY A 86 -14.06 -1.99 32.67
C GLY A 86 -15.58 -2.07 32.73
N LYS A 87 -16.28 -1.43 31.78
CA LYS A 87 -17.75 -1.31 31.82
C LYS A 87 -18.47 -2.45 31.11
N TYR A 88 -17.90 -3.01 30.04
CA TYR A 88 -18.58 -3.98 29.17
C TYR A 88 -18.00 -5.39 29.35
N ALA A 89 -18.81 -6.29 29.94
CA ALA A 89 -18.43 -7.68 30.20
C ALA A 89 -18.20 -8.51 28.90
N GLU A 90 -18.68 -8.04 27.75
CA GLU A 90 -18.44 -8.65 26.44
C GLU A 90 -16.96 -8.61 26.04
N ILE A 91 -16.16 -7.72 26.63
CA ILE A 91 -14.75 -7.53 26.33
C ILE A 91 -13.91 -8.42 27.24
N THR A 92 -13.23 -9.40 26.67
CA THR A 92 -12.33 -10.30 27.41
C THR A 92 -10.98 -9.66 27.68
N ASP A 93 -10.37 -9.13 26.63
CA ASP A 93 -9.06 -8.48 26.70
C ASP A 93 -9.03 -7.23 25.79
N MET A 94 -8.10 -6.33 26.09
CA MET A 94 -7.83 -5.13 25.31
C MET A 94 -6.33 -5.04 25.03
N LEU A 95 -6.00 -4.56 23.85
CA LEU A 95 -4.64 -4.26 23.44
C LEU A 95 -4.56 -2.82 22.94
N ARG A 96 -3.71 -2.02 23.55
CA ARG A 96 -3.36 -0.68 23.08
C ARG A 96 -1.99 -0.71 22.46
N LEU A 97 -1.83 0.08 21.41
CA LEU A 97 -0.60 0.21 20.63
C LEU A 97 -0.34 1.70 20.39
N ASN A 98 0.92 2.07 20.25
CA ASN A 98 1.28 3.38 19.69
C ASN A 98 2.66 3.33 19.04
N GLY A 99 2.90 4.24 18.09
CA GLY A 99 4.23 4.50 17.57
C GLY A 99 5.07 5.28 18.58
N MET A 100 6.34 4.96 18.61
CA MET A 100 7.32 5.74 19.36
C MET A 100 8.29 6.43 18.37
N TYR A 101 8.73 7.61 18.73
CA TYR A 101 9.67 8.34 17.90
C TYR A 101 11.07 7.74 18.04
N ALA A 102 11.66 7.33 16.93
CA ALA A 102 13.03 6.84 16.84
C ALA A 102 13.61 7.28 15.49
N ASP A 103 14.49 8.27 15.51
CA ASP A 103 15.20 8.70 14.31
C ASP A 103 16.37 7.79 14.01
N ILE A 104 17.13 7.44 15.04
CA ILE A 104 18.32 6.62 14.90
C ILE A 104 18.33 5.54 15.98
N CYS A 105 18.57 4.30 15.57
CA CYS A 105 19.00 3.21 16.43
C CYS A 105 20.50 3.03 16.27
N LYS A 106 21.27 3.12 17.39
CA LYS A 106 22.72 3.01 17.38
C LYS A 106 23.17 1.78 18.17
N TYR A 107 24.04 0.99 17.56
CA TYR A 107 24.66 -0.16 18.19
C TYR A 107 26.13 -0.26 17.73
N ASN A 108 27.06 -0.38 18.68
CA ASN A 108 28.53 -0.47 18.43
C ASN A 108 29.04 0.59 17.43
N GLY A 109 28.52 1.83 17.50
CA GLY A 109 28.94 2.93 16.63
C GLY A 109 28.24 2.96 15.25
N ILE A 110 27.55 1.90 14.85
CA ILE A 110 26.76 1.85 13.62
C ILE A 110 25.39 2.46 13.87
N LYS A 111 24.94 3.29 12.94
CA LYS A 111 23.64 3.98 13.00
C LYS A 111 22.69 3.36 11.98
N TYR A 112 21.45 3.12 12.41
CA TYR A 112 20.34 2.69 11.57
C TYR A 112 19.25 3.77 11.65
N GLU A 113 18.91 4.34 10.52
CA GLU A 113 17.98 5.46 10.43
C GLU A 113 16.53 4.97 10.36
N HIS A 114 15.64 5.72 11.01
CA HIS A 114 14.20 5.57 10.97
C HIS A 114 13.66 4.14 11.22
N PRO A 115 14.09 3.43 12.30
CA PRO A 115 13.51 2.14 12.62
C PRO A 115 12.03 2.33 13.04
N VAL A 116 11.17 1.43 12.62
CA VAL A 116 9.77 1.42 13.05
C VAL A 116 9.69 0.96 14.51
N PHE A 117 9.48 1.90 15.41
CA PHE A 117 9.45 1.66 16.85
C PHE A 117 8.04 1.80 17.40
N ILE A 118 7.55 0.78 18.12
CA ILE A 118 6.22 0.79 18.73
C ILE A 118 6.27 0.43 20.20
N CYS A 119 5.24 0.84 20.93
CA CYS A 119 4.93 0.34 22.27
C CYS A 119 3.58 -0.38 22.29
N ALA A 120 3.46 -1.38 23.16
CA ALA A 120 2.26 -2.21 23.27
C ALA A 120 1.99 -2.63 24.72
N ASP A 121 0.71 -2.90 25.02
CA ASP A 121 0.31 -3.52 26.28
C ASP A 121 0.89 -4.94 26.43
N SER A 122 1.02 -5.40 27.66
CA SER A 122 1.43 -6.77 27.99
C SER A 122 0.51 -7.86 27.41
N THR A 123 -0.68 -7.48 26.95
CA THR A 123 -1.66 -8.36 26.29
C THR A 123 -1.32 -8.64 24.83
N LEU A 124 -0.33 -8.00 24.20
CA LEU A 124 0.01 -8.16 22.80
C LEU A 124 0.07 -9.62 22.36
N ASN A 125 0.72 -10.47 23.14
CA ASN A 125 0.87 -11.87 22.79
C ASN A 125 -0.42 -12.70 22.87
N LYS A 126 -1.44 -12.22 23.62
CA LYS A 126 -2.78 -12.83 23.62
C LYS A 126 -3.57 -12.56 22.34
N PHE A 127 -3.22 -11.47 21.64
CA PHE A 127 -3.85 -11.09 20.37
C PHE A 127 -3.14 -11.72 19.18
N PHE A 128 -1.82 -11.57 19.09
CA PHE A 128 -1.08 -11.89 17.85
C PHE A 128 -0.18 -13.12 17.94
N HIS A 129 0.04 -13.70 19.11
CA HIS A 129 0.82 -14.93 19.32
C HIS A 129 2.18 -14.89 18.59
N TYR A 130 2.98 -13.86 18.89
CA TYR A 130 4.34 -13.77 18.36
C TYR A 130 5.20 -14.94 18.85
N THR A 131 5.90 -15.58 17.93
CA THR A 131 6.91 -16.61 18.26
C THR A 131 8.19 -15.91 18.64
N THR A 132 8.62 -16.11 19.89
CA THR A 132 9.93 -15.63 20.36
C THR A 132 10.99 -16.62 19.93
N LEU A 133 12.01 -16.17 19.18
CA LEU A 133 13.17 -16.94 18.77
C LEU A 133 14.17 -17.06 19.91
N GLU A 134 14.44 -15.94 20.57
CA GLU A 134 15.37 -15.82 21.71
C GLU A 134 14.78 -14.88 22.75
N GLY A 135 15.08 -15.11 24.03
CA GLY A 135 14.64 -14.25 25.13
C GLY A 135 13.19 -14.46 25.57
N ASN A 136 12.56 -13.42 26.14
CA ASN A 136 11.18 -13.49 26.67
C ASN A 136 10.40 -12.21 26.41
N LEU A 137 9.40 -12.29 25.54
CA LEU A 137 8.53 -11.15 25.20
C LEU A 137 7.72 -10.63 26.38
N SER A 138 7.23 -11.51 27.26
CA SER A 138 6.43 -11.07 28.42
C SER A 138 7.24 -10.17 29.36
N THR A 139 8.53 -10.48 29.54
CA THR A 139 9.44 -9.65 30.35
C THR A 139 9.67 -8.30 29.69
N VAL A 140 9.81 -8.25 28.37
CA VAL A 140 9.97 -6.98 27.62
C VAL A 140 8.75 -6.09 27.80
N LEU A 141 7.54 -6.64 27.67
CA LEU A 141 6.31 -5.87 27.73
C LEU A 141 5.96 -5.36 29.13
N THR A 142 6.60 -5.86 30.17
CA THR A 142 6.31 -5.49 31.58
C THR A 142 7.46 -4.77 32.27
N THR A 143 8.65 -4.76 31.70
CA THR A 143 9.84 -4.15 32.30
C THR A 143 10.24 -2.89 31.53
N PRO A 144 10.40 -1.75 32.18
CA PRO A 144 10.97 -0.56 31.55
C PRO A 144 12.35 -0.84 30.95
N ASP A 145 12.72 -0.05 29.96
CA ASP A 145 14.05 -0.07 29.30
C ASP A 145 14.45 -1.41 28.67
N LYS A 146 13.49 -2.34 28.49
CA LYS A 146 13.65 -3.55 27.67
C LYS A 146 12.94 -3.42 26.34
N ILE A 147 13.57 -4.03 25.32
CA ILE A 147 13.07 -3.97 23.96
C ILE A 147 13.10 -5.35 23.31
N ALA A 148 12.08 -5.64 22.50
CA ALA A 148 12.10 -6.75 21.57
C ALA A 148 12.43 -6.24 20.17
N ILE A 149 13.14 -7.05 19.39
CA ILE A 149 13.60 -6.71 18.05
C ILE A 149 13.06 -7.75 17.08
N SER A 150 12.65 -7.30 15.86
CA SER A 150 12.25 -8.21 14.80
C SER A 150 13.44 -9.03 14.29
N GLU A 151 13.20 -10.25 13.81
CA GLU A 151 14.23 -11.15 13.28
C GLU A 151 15.06 -10.47 12.18
N THR A 152 14.40 -9.76 11.26
CA THR A 152 15.07 -9.07 10.15
C THR A 152 15.97 -7.94 10.64
N PHE A 153 15.49 -7.14 11.59
CA PHE A 153 16.27 -6.04 12.15
C PHE A 153 17.42 -6.56 13.04
N ALA A 154 17.18 -7.63 13.81
CA ALA A 154 18.23 -8.29 14.60
C ALA A 154 19.38 -8.84 13.72
N ARG A 155 19.07 -9.43 12.57
CA ARG A 155 20.10 -9.87 11.61
C ARG A 155 20.93 -8.70 11.07
N LYS A 156 20.31 -7.55 10.81
CA LYS A 156 21.02 -6.34 10.38
C LYS A 156 21.90 -5.79 11.50
N LEU A 157 21.39 -5.78 12.74
CA LEU A 157 22.06 -5.16 13.88
C LEU A 157 23.22 -6.01 14.42
N PHE A 158 23.02 -7.33 14.56
CA PHE A 158 23.93 -8.25 15.24
C PHE A 158 24.72 -9.16 14.29
N HIS A 159 24.50 -9.07 12.97
CA HIS A 159 25.21 -9.86 11.95
C HIS A 159 25.24 -11.37 12.24
N GLY A 160 24.15 -11.91 12.81
CA GLY A 160 23.98 -13.34 13.09
C GLY A 160 24.46 -13.79 14.48
N HIS A 161 24.93 -12.89 15.34
CA HIS A 161 25.16 -13.18 16.75
C HIS A 161 23.87 -13.03 17.58
N SER A 162 23.80 -13.69 18.73
CA SER A 162 22.72 -13.44 19.67
C SER A 162 22.82 -12.01 20.22
N GLY A 163 21.72 -11.27 20.10
CA GLY A 163 21.66 -9.89 20.60
C GLY A 163 21.07 -9.77 22.00
N ILE A 164 20.70 -10.87 22.66
CA ILE A 164 20.03 -10.83 23.96
C ILE A 164 20.98 -10.30 25.04
N GLY A 165 20.50 -9.31 25.80
CA GLY A 165 21.28 -8.63 26.85
C GLY A 165 22.12 -7.46 26.33
N GLU A 166 22.24 -7.29 25.00
CA GLU A 166 22.96 -6.16 24.41
C GLU A 166 22.20 -4.85 24.63
N MET A 167 22.97 -3.76 24.78
CA MET A 167 22.41 -2.41 24.94
C MET A 167 22.40 -1.69 23.61
N ILE A 168 21.25 -1.17 23.22
CA ILE A 168 21.09 -0.30 22.06
C ILE A 168 20.71 1.11 22.50
N GLU A 169 21.11 2.10 21.73
CA GLU A 169 20.75 3.51 21.94
C GLU A 169 19.75 3.94 20.89
N ILE A 170 18.60 4.47 21.32
CA ILE A 170 17.59 5.07 20.46
C ILE A 170 17.65 6.57 20.65
N ILE A 171 17.77 7.29 19.56
CA ILE A 171 17.85 8.75 19.51
C ILE A 171 16.56 9.23 18.84
N ASP A 172 15.83 10.09 19.53
CA ASP A 172 14.61 10.72 18.98
C ASP A 172 14.95 11.97 18.16
N ALA A 173 13.93 12.60 17.54
CA ALA A 173 14.07 13.79 16.72
C ALA A 173 14.65 15.01 17.47
N ASP A 174 14.49 15.05 18.79
CA ASP A 174 15.04 16.11 19.65
C ASP A 174 16.50 15.84 20.05
N GLY A 175 17.07 14.72 19.59
CA GLY A 175 18.44 14.29 19.93
C GLY A 175 18.57 13.67 21.32
N LYS A 176 17.46 13.40 22.01
CA LYS A 176 17.46 12.73 23.30
C LYS A 176 17.74 11.25 23.10
N THR A 177 18.74 10.76 23.81
CA THR A 177 19.17 9.35 23.75
C THR A 177 18.57 8.55 24.89
N GLN A 178 17.92 7.45 24.56
CA GLN A 178 17.43 6.46 25.50
C GLN A 178 18.09 5.11 25.25
N LYS A 179 18.48 4.41 26.31
CA LYS A 179 19.14 3.11 26.23
C LYS A 179 18.16 2.00 26.55
N TYR A 180 18.18 0.96 25.73
CA TYR A 180 17.36 -0.22 25.90
C TYR A 180 18.20 -1.49 25.90
N GLU A 181 17.87 -2.42 26.79
CA GLU A 181 18.41 -3.79 26.78
C GLU A 181 17.57 -4.68 25.88
N VAL A 182 18.18 -5.42 25.00
CA VAL A 182 17.48 -6.38 24.12
C VAL A 182 17.03 -7.59 24.93
N GLY A 183 15.73 -7.72 25.15
CA GLY A 183 15.12 -8.77 25.96
C GLY A 183 14.49 -9.91 25.17
N ALA A 184 14.20 -9.71 23.87
CA ALA A 184 13.62 -10.74 23.01
C ALA A 184 13.92 -10.47 21.53
N ILE A 185 14.04 -11.55 20.75
CA ILE A 185 14.03 -11.53 19.28
C ILE A 185 12.78 -12.26 18.79
N LEU A 186 11.98 -11.59 17.96
CA LEU A 186 10.70 -12.07 17.51
C LEU A 186 10.77 -12.52 16.06
N LYS A 187 10.17 -13.68 15.79
CA LYS A 187 10.03 -14.18 14.44
C LYS A 187 9.11 -13.27 13.61
N GLU A 188 9.51 -13.01 12.39
CA GLU A 188 8.71 -12.24 11.42
C GLU A 188 7.36 -12.89 11.15
N ARG A 189 6.34 -12.03 10.99
CA ARG A 189 4.98 -12.41 10.58
C ARG A 189 4.63 -11.74 9.25
N PRO A 190 5.01 -12.34 8.12
CA PRO A 190 4.86 -11.70 6.80
C PRO A 190 3.42 -11.37 6.40
N GLN A 191 2.43 -12.07 7.00
CA GLN A 191 1.00 -11.85 6.76
C GLN A 191 0.34 -11.10 7.94
N SER A 192 1.07 -10.20 8.60
CA SER A 192 0.52 -9.30 9.61
C SER A 192 0.42 -7.89 9.05
N PHE A 193 -0.61 -7.15 9.45
CA PHE A 193 -0.68 -5.71 9.16
C PHE A 193 0.16 -4.87 10.12
N LEU A 194 0.61 -5.46 11.25
CA LEU A 194 1.45 -4.81 12.24
C LEU A 194 2.91 -5.12 11.94
N HIS A 195 3.67 -4.11 11.51
CA HIS A 195 5.09 -4.19 11.23
C HIS A 195 5.88 -3.27 12.15
N PHE A 196 6.96 -3.79 12.69
CA PHE A 196 7.88 -3.02 13.53
C PHE A 196 9.28 -3.64 13.48
N ASP A 197 10.28 -2.79 13.68
CA ASP A 197 11.67 -3.21 13.91
C ASP A 197 11.92 -3.39 15.40
N LEU A 198 11.34 -2.49 16.21
CA LEU A 198 11.55 -2.36 17.65
C LEU A 198 10.19 -2.33 18.37
N LEU A 199 10.10 -3.03 19.49
CA LEU A 199 8.88 -3.12 20.32
C LEU A 199 9.23 -3.03 21.80
N THR A 200 8.55 -2.16 22.54
CA THR A 200 8.66 -2.06 24.01
C THR A 200 7.30 -2.16 24.68
N GLY A 201 7.27 -2.31 26.00
CA GLY A 201 6.05 -2.26 26.79
C GLY A 201 5.58 -0.83 27.06
N ILE A 202 4.27 -0.63 27.25
CA ILE A 202 3.70 0.63 27.76
C ILE A 202 3.98 0.68 29.25
N THR A 203 5.03 1.40 29.67
CA THR A 203 5.50 1.46 31.07
C THR A 203 5.42 2.85 31.69
N GLY A 204 4.89 3.84 30.97
CA GLY A 204 4.78 5.23 31.41
C GLY A 204 3.42 5.85 31.11
N GLU A 205 3.38 7.18 31.06
CA GLU A 205 2.19 7.90 30.64
C GLU A 205 1.82 7.54 29.20
N PHE A 206 0.62 7.06 29.00
CA PHE A 206 0.07 6.68 27.70
C PHE A 206 -1.18 7.53 27.43
N TRP A 207 -1.08 8.41 26.46
CA TRP A 207 -2.17 9.33 26.13
C TRP A 207 -3.30 8.68 25.34
N GLY A 208 -2.96 7.70 24.50
CA GLY A 208 -3.88 6.98 23.65
C GLY A 208 -3.19 6.40 22.43
N GLY A 209 -3.98 5.69 21.63
CA GLY A 209 -3.49 5.06 20.39
C GLY A 209 -4.52 4.07 19.84
N PRO A 210 -4.14 3.35 18.78
CA PRO A 210 -4.95 2.25 18.27
C PRO A 210 -5.28 1.25 19.35
N THR A 211 -6.56 0.93 19.47
CA THR A 211 -7.09 0.06 20.51
C THR A 211 -7.84 -1.11 19.90
N LEU A 212 -7.41 -2.32 20.20
CA LEU A 212 -8.06 -3.56 19.77
C LEU A 212 -8.77 -4.21 20.96
N LEU A 213 -9.96 -4.72 20.73
CA LEU A 213 -10.78 -5.41 21.69
C LEU A 213 -10.89 -6.88 21.31
N LYS A 214 -10.71 -7.79 22.27
CA LYS A 214 -11.05 -9.21 22.10
C LYS A 214 -12.37 -9.46 22.80
N LEU A 215 -13.37 -9.92 22.05
CA LEU A 215 -14.71 -10.18 22.58
C LEU A 215 -14.85 -11.64 23.01
N HIS A 216 -15.78 -11.89 23.95
CA HIS A 216 -16.18 -13.24 24.31
C HIS A 216 -16.78 -14.01 23.11
N PRO A 217 -16.56 -15.33 22.98
CA PRO A 217 -17.26 -16.14 21.98
C PRO A 217 -18.77 -15.98 22.11
N GLY A 218 -19.43 -15.59 21.00
CA GLY A 218 -20.88 -15.32 20.96
C GLY A 218 -21.28 -13.88 21.29
N ALA A 219 -20.37 -13.00 21.68
CA ALA A 219 -20.66 -11.57 21.82
C ALA A 219 -20.84 -10.91 20.45
N SER A 220 -21.81 -10.00 20.35
CA SER A 220 -22.08 -9.25 19.11
C SER A 220 -21.40 -7.88 19.16
N ALA A 221 -20.51 -7.63 18.21
CA ALA A 221 -19.84 -6.34 18.06
C ALA A 221 -20.83 -5.19 17.83
N SER A 222 -21.90 -5.42 17.06
CA SER A 222 -22.93 -4.42 16.80
C SER A 222 -23.72 -4.05 18.06
N LEU A 223 -24.04 -5.02 18.90
CA LEU A 223 -24.71 -4.76 20.18
C LEU A 223 -23.80 -4.01 21.15
N LEU A 224 -22.52 -4.37 21.21
CA LEU A 224 -21.52 -3.63 21.99
C LEU A 224 -21.40 -2.18 21.51
N GLN A 225 -21.32 -1.96 20.21
CA GLN A 225 -21.28 -0.63 19.63
C GLN A 225 -22.51 0.21 20.01
N GLU A 226 -23.72 -0.37 19.96
CA GLU A 226 -24.94 0.32 20.40
C GLU A 226 -24.92 0.68 21.88
N LYS A 227 -24.40 -0.20 22.75
CA LYS A 227 -24.27 0.07 24.18
C LYS A 227 -23.30 1.24 24.42
N ILE A 228 -22.12 1.23 23.80
CA ILE A 228 -21.14 2.31 23.92
C ILE A 228 -21.75 3.65 23.46
N ARG A 229 -22.50 3.66 22.35
CA ARG A 229 -23.19 4.85 21.84
C ARG A 229 -24.25 5.38 22.80
N LYS A 230 -25.06 4.50 23.39
CA LYS A 230 -26.09 4.89 24.38
C LYS A 230 -25.48 5.54 25.62
N ASP A 231 -24.33 5.06 26.05
CA ASP A 231 -23.63 5.54 27.23
C ASP A 231 -22.85 6.85 26.98
N LYS A 232 -22.87 7.38 25.74
CA LYS A 232 -22.26 8.66 25.34
C LYS A 232 -20.80 8.79 25.81
N MET A 233 -19.99 7.76 25.59
CA MET A 233 -18.58 7.81 25.94
C MET A 233 -17.88 8.97 25.20
N PRO A 234 -16.97 9.69 25.88
CA PRO A 234 -16.27 10.83 25.25
C PRO A 234 -15.39 10.36 24.09
N THR A 235 -15.46 11.09 22.98
CA THR A 235 -14.62 10.88 21.79
C THR A 235 -13.62 12.02 21.64
N LEU A 236 -12.69 11.89 20.70
CA LEU A 236 -11.75 12.96 20.32
C LEU A 236 -12.47 14.10 19.62
N THR A 237 -13.54 13.80 18.89
CA THR A 237 -14.32 14.81 18.15
C THR A 237 -15.30 15.49 19.09
N PRO A 238 -15.19 16.79 19.37
CA PRO A 238 -16.13 17.52 20.19
C PRO A 238 -17.57 17.37 19.67
N GLY A 239 -18.49 16.96 20.55
CA GLY A 239 -19.90 16.77 20.20
C GLY A 239 -20.25 15.41 19.57
N SER A 240 -19.28 14.63 19.10
CA SER A 240 -19.50 13.24 18.70
C SER A 240 -19.53 12.31 19.93
N THR A 241 -20.32 11.25 19.85
CA THR A 241 -20.33 10.15 20.83
C THR A 241 -20.29 8.80 20.11
N GLN A 242 -19.81 8.79 18.85
CA GLN A 242 -19.86 7.61 18.02
C GLN A 242 -18.56 6.82 18.10
N TYR A 243 -18.69 5.60 18.62
CA TYR A 243 -17.67 4.57 18.52
C TYR A 243 -18.13 3.48 17.57
N TYR A 244 -17.17 2.92 16.84
CA TYR A 244 -17.34 1.81 15.91
C TYR A 244 -16.52 0.63 16.40
N VAL A 245 -17.12 -0.55 16.37
CA VAL A 245 -16.45 -1.82 16.70
C VAL A 245 -16.30 -2.60 15.42
N ASP A 246 -15.22 -2.33 14.71
CA ASP A 246 -14.97 -2.85 13.36
C ASP A 246 -14.10 -4.11 13.42
N ALA A 247 -14.40 -5.13 12.60
CA ALA A 247 -13.59 -6.34 12.53
C ALA A 247 -12.13 -6.00 12.14
N LEU A 248 -11.17 -6.76 12.67
CA LEU A 248 -9.73 -6.57 12.44
C LEU A 248 -9.38 -6.43 10.95
N LYS A 249 -10.06 -7.21 10.09
CA LYS A 249 -9.89 -7.14 8.64
C LYS A 249 -10.20 -5.75 8.05
N ASN A 250 -11.17 -5.02 8.62
CA ASN A 250 -11.54 -3.70 8.15
C ASN A 250 -10.52 -2.61 8.54
N LEU A 251 -9.64 -2.90 9.49
CA LEU A 251 -8.51 -2.03 9.83
C LEU A 251 -7.43 -2.09 8.74
N TYR A 252 -7.18 -3.28 8.20
CA TYR A 252 -6.24 -3.47 7.09
C TYR A 252 -6.80 -2.95 5.77
N PHE A 253 -8.03 -3.34 5.45
CA PHE A 253 -8.72 -2.83 4.27
C PHE A 253 -9.43 -1.52 4.60
N ASN A 254 -8.73 -0.42 4.42
CA ASN A 254 -9.34 0.88 4.61
C ASN A 254 -10.48 1.09 3.60
N THR A 255 -11.72 0.95 4.08
CA THR A 255 -12.91 1.06 3.24
C THR A 255 -13.35 2.51 3.01
N ASN A 256 -12.77 3.45 3.74
CA ASN A 256 -13.10 4.87 3.61
C ASN A 256 -12.19 5.52 2.57
N LYS A 257 -12.69 5.67 1.36
CA LYS A 257 -11.98 6.26 0.20
C LYS A 257 -11.45 7.68 0.41
N ASN A 258 -11.88 8.38 1.45
CA ASN A 258 -11.52 9.77 1.73
C ASN A 258 -10.70 9.93 3.02
N SER A 259 -10.36 8.84 3.71
CA SER A 259 -9.57 8.97 4.91
C SER A 259 -8.10 9.04 4.56
N LYS A 260 -7.56 10.24 4.53
CA LYS A 260 -6.16 10.46 4.88
C LYS A 260 -6.00 10.21 6.37
N GLN A 261 -6.26 9.00 6.79
CA GLN A 261 -5.80 8.57 8.08
C GLN A 261 -4.29 8.71 8.01
N GLN A 262 -3.72 9.48 8.92
CA GLN A 262 -2.29 9.53 9.16
C GLN A 262 -1.81 8.08 9.13
N GLU A 263 -1.11 7.71 8.04
CA GLU A 263 -0.59 6.36 7.87
C GLU A 263 0.32 6.12 9.05
N LEU A 264 -0.14 5.31 9.97
CA LEU A 264 0.67 4.93 11.11
C LEU A 264 1.76 4.00 10.54
N PRO A 265 3.04 4.35 10.60
CA PRO A 265 4.11 3.65 9.89
C PRO A 265 4.21 2.17 10.26
N TYR A 266 3.59 1.77 11.35
CA TYR A 266 3.53 0.39 11.83
C TYR A 266 2.25 -0.36 11.40
N PHE A 267 1.28 0.32 10.75
CA PHE A 267 0.08 -0.32 10.19
C PHE A 267 0.15 -0.33 8.68
N GLN A 268 0.39 -1.50 8.13
CA GLN A 268 0.23 -1.71 6.70
C GLN A 268 -1.26 -1.71 6.35
N GLN A 269 -1.64 -0.94 5.35
CA GLN A 269 -3.00 -0.86 4.82
C GLN A 269 -3.00 -1.20 3.34
N SER A 270 -4.11 -1.73 2.86
CA SER A 270 -4.28 -2.08 1.45
C SER A 270 -5.62 -1.59 0.91
N ASP A 271 -5.60 -1.15 -0.33
CA ASP A 271 -6.78 -0.67 -1.02
C ASP A 271 -7.53 -1.80 -1.72
N VAL A 272 -8.74 -2.08 -1.26
CA VAL A 272 -9.61 -3.11 -1.86
C VAL A 272 -9.83 -2.91 -3.38
N PRO A 273 -10.14 -1.71 -3.90
CA PRO A 273 -10.24 -1.48 -5.34
C PRO A 273 -8.99 -1.88 -6.11
N LEU A 274 -7.81 -1.55 -5.59
CA LEU A 274 -6.52 -1.86 -6.24
C LEU A 274 -6.31 -3.37 -6.34
N LEU A 275 -6.66 -4.12 -5.29
CA LEU A 275 -6.58 -5.58 -5.30
C LEU A 275 -7.49 -6.20 -6.36
N TYR A 276 -8.74 -5.73 -6.49
CA TYR A 276 -9.65 -6.24 -7.51
C TYR A 276 -9.22 -5.85 -8.93
N ILE A 277 -8.69 -4.65 -9.14
CA ILE A 277 -8.10 -4.23 -10.42
C ILE A 277 -6.94 -5.17 -10.78
N GLY A 278 -6.06 -5.48 -9.83
CA GLY A 278 -4.97 -6.44 -10.02
C GLY A 278 -5.49 -7.83 -10.39
N LEU A 279 -6.50 -8.34 -9.70
CA LEU A 279 -7.12 -9.63 -9.99
C LEU A 279 -7.78 -9.68 -11.39
N ILE A 280 -8.53 -8.64 -11.75
CA ILE A 280 -9.16 -8.53 -13.07
C ILE A 280 -8.10 -8.48 -14.15
N SER A 281 -7.03 -7.70 -13.95
CA SER A 281 -5.89 -7.63 -14.87
C SER A 281 -5.21 -8.99 -15.05
N ALA A 282 -5.02 -9.74 -13.95
CA ALA A 282 -4.47 -11.09 -13.99
C ALA A 282 -5.32 -12.04 -14.85
N LEU A 283 -6.65 -12.00 -14.66
CA LEU A 283 -7.59 -12.83 -15.43
C LEU A 283 -7.62 -12.44 -16.91
N LEU A 284 -7.51 -11.15 -17.24
CA LEU A 284 -7.42 -10.67 -18.62
C LEU A 284 -6.12 -11.13 -19.29
N VAL A 285 -4.98 -11.01 -18.60
CA VAL A 285 -3.68 -11.49 -19.11
C VAL A 285 -3.72 -13.00 -19.35
N LEU A 286 -4.31 -13.77 -18.44
CA LEU A 286 -4.49 -15.21 -18.59
C LEU A 286 -5.37 -15.54 -19.80
N ALA A 287 -6.48 -14.84 -19.99
CA ALA A 287 -7.36 -15.03 -21.14
C ALA A 287 -6.64 -14.74 -22.47
N ILE A 288 -5.86 -13.64 -22.52
CA ILE A 288 -5.06 -13.29 -23.70
C ILE A 288 -4.03 -14.39 -24.00
N ALA A 289 -3.30 -14.86 -22.98
CA ALA A 289 -2.33 -15.94 -23.12
C ALA A 289 -2.98 -17.24 -23.62
N CYS A 290 -4.17 -17.59 -23.07
CA CYS A 290 -4.95 -18.75 -23.48
C CYS A 290 -5.41 -18.65 -24.94
N PHE A 291 -5.95 -17.51 -25.35
CA PHE A 291 -6.39 -17.28 -26.73
C PHE A 291 -5.21 -17.32 -27.71
N ASN A 292 -4.10 -16.66 -27.37
CA ASN A 292 -2.90 -16.68 -28.19
C ASN A 292 -2.36 -18.09 -28.38
N TYR A 293 -2.22 -18.85 -27.28
CA TYR A 293 -1.81 -20.25 -27.33
C TYR A 293 -2.76 -21.11 -28.17
N THR A 294 -4.07 -20.95 -27.98
CA THR A 294 -5.07 -21.71 -28.73
C THR A 294 -4.99 -21.42 -30.23
N ASN A 295 -4.84 -20.16 -30.64
CA ASN A 295 -4.71 -19.75 -32.02
C ASN A 295 -3.43 -20.30 -32.68
N LEU A 296 -2.30 -20.17 -31.96
CA LEU A 296 -1.01 -20.69 -32.45
C LEU A 296 -1.03 -22.22 -32.55
N SER A 297 -1.54 -22.91 -31.56
CA SER A 297 -1.63 -24.36 -31.53
C SER A 297 -2.59 -24.88 -32.62
N LEU A 298 -3.72 -24.22 -32.85
CA LEU A 298 -4.65 -24.54 -33.92
C LEU A 298 -3.98 -24.36 -35.31
N SER A 299 -3.30 -23.24 -35.53
CA SER A 299 -2.58 -22.95 -36.79
C SER A 299 -1.52 -24.01 -37.08
N ARG A 300 -0.72 -24.38 -36.05
CA ARG A 300 0.30 -25.44 -36.17
C ARG A 300 -0.33 -26.81 -36.51
N THR A 301 -1.44 -27.15 -35.81
CA THR A 301 -2.07 -28.45 -36.01
C THR A 301 -2.73 -28.55 -37.38
N LEU A 302 -3.23 -27.45 -37.96
CA LEU A 302 -3.73 -27.38 -39.33
C LEU A 302 -2.64 -27.71 -40.35
N GLN A 303 -1.40 -27.32 -40.11
CA GLN A 303 -0.25 -27.68 -40.95
C GLN A 303 0.10 -29.18 -40.86
N GLN A 304 -0.27 -29.83 -39.76
CA GLN A 304 -0.01 -31.27 -39.54
C GLN A 304 -1.16 -32.18 -40.02
N ILE A 305 -2.25 -31.63 -40.54
CA ILE A 305 -3.43 -32.41 -40.95
C ILE A 305 -3.06 -33.51 -41.94
N LYS A 306 -2.18 -33.25 -42.91
CA LYS A 306 -1.72 -34.27 -43.85
C LYS A 306 -1.07 -35.44 -43.13
N MET A 307 -0.26 -35.17 -42.11
CA MET A 307 0.42 -36.19 -41.30
C MET A 307 -0.60 -37.00 -40.50
N ILE A 308 -1.58 -36.34 -39.88
CA ILE A 308 -2.67 -36.99 -39.13
C ILE A 308 -3.49 -37.90 -40.04
N HIS A 309 -3.71 -37.53 -41.30
CA HIS A 309 -4.40 -38.38 -42.25
C HIS A 309 -3.57 -39.59 -42.68
N ILE A 310 -2.25 -39.44 -42.88
CA ILE A 310 -1.35 -40.56 -43.14
C ILE A 310 -1.37 -41.55 -41.95
N GLU A 311 -1.31 -41.02 -40.71
CA GLU A 311 -1.43 -41.86 -39.50
C GLU A 311 -2.76 -42.63 -39.47
N LYS A 312 -3.88 -42.00 -39.82
CA LYS A 312 -5.19 -42.67 -39.95
C LYS A 312 -5.18 -43.73 -41.03
N LEU A 313 -4.61 -43.47 -42.19
CA LEU A 313 -4.49 -44.45 -43.28
C LEU A 313 -3.59 -45.67 -42.89
N MET A 314 -2.60 -45.41 -42.05
CA MET A 314 -1.73 -46.44 -41.44
C MET A 314 -2.40 -47.20 -40.28
N GLY A 315 -3.67 -46.91 -39.99
CA GLY A 315 -4.45 -47.65 -38.97
C GLY A 315 -4.45 -47.00 -37.60
N ALA A 316 -3.95 -45.81 -37.39
CA ALA A 316 -4.01 -45.14 -36.10
C ALA A 316 -5.46 -44.83 -35.69
N GLN A 317 -5.81 -45.19 -34.45
CA GLN A 317 -7.14 -44.91 -33.89
C GLN A 317 -7.31 -43.45 -33.54
N LEU A 318 -8.53 -42.91 -33.67
CA LEU A 318 -8.87 -41.54 -33.28
C LEU A 318 -8.49 -41.21 -31.84
N LYS A 319 -8.58 -42.20 -30.93
CA LYS A 319 -8.21 -42.06 -29.52
C LYS A 319 -6.71 -41.81 -29.35
N GLU A 320 -5.85 -42.44 -30.18
CA GLU A 320 -4.41 -42.25 -30.11
C GLU A 320 -4.00 -40.85 -30.60
N ILE A 321 -4.59 -40.39 -31.68
CA ILE A 321 -4.37 -39.03 -32.21
C ILE A 321 -4.81 -37.98 -31.20
N ARG A 322 -5.97 -38.17 -30.56
CA ARG A 322 -6.43 -37.27 -29.49
C ARG A 322 -5.46 -37.23 -28.32
N ARG A 323 -4.98 -38.40 -27.88
CA ARG A 323 -4.02 -38.52 -26.78
C ARG A 323 -2.70 -37.83 -27.13
N GLN A 324 -2.22 -37.96 -28.35
CA GLN A 324 -1.00 -37.30 -28.83
C GLN A 324 -1.15 -35.75 -28.78
N LEU A 325 -2.23 -35.20 -29.33
CA LEU A 325 -2.50 -33.76 -29.33
C LEU A 325 -2.69 -33.21 -27.93
N PHE A 326 -3.34 -33.99 -27.07
CA PHE A 326 -3.53 -33.62 -25.66
C PHE A 326 -2.20 -33.59 -24.89
N TYR A 327 -1.33 -34.60 -25.07
CA TYR A 327 -0.01 -34.63 -24.44
C TYR A 327 0.89 -33.50 -24.95
N ASP A 328 0.83 -33.15 -26.24
CA ASP A 328 1.56 -32.02 -26.81
C ASP A 328 1.15 -30.70 -26.11
N ALA A 329 -0.15 -30.46 -25.97
CA ALA A 329 -0.68 -29.30 -25.25
C ALA A 329 -0.25 -29.28 -23.77
N THR A 330 -0.43 -30.41 -23.08
CA THR A 330 -0.07 -30.52 -21.65
C THR A 330 1.42 -30.29 -21.42
N LEU A 331 2.28 -30.87 -22.27
CA LEU A 331 3.73 -30.70 -22.13
C LEU A 331 4.17 -29.24 -22.38
N THR A 332 3.56 -28.57 -23.37
CA THR A 332 3.82 -27.17 -23.64
C THR A 332 3.45 -26.29 -22.45
N VAL A 333 2.26 -26.51 -21.85
CA VAL A 333 1.80 -25.73 -20.69
C VAL A 333 2.66 -26.00 -19.44
N LEU A 334 3.02 -27.26 -19.18
CA LEU A 334 3.88 -27.63 -18.05
C LEU A 334 5.27 -27.00 -18.14
N LEU A 335 5.89 -27.02 -19.34
CA LEU A 335 7.18 -26.37 -19.54
C LEU A 335 7.06 -24.84 -19.37
N SER A 336 6.00 -24.24 -19.90
CA SER A 336 5.75 -22.80 -19.70
C SER A 336 5.55 -22.46 -18.23
N PHE A 337 4.88 -23.33 -17.46
CA PHE A 337 4.72 -23.14 -16.02
C PHE A 337 6.06 -23.21 -15.28
N LEU A 338 6.92 -24.18 -15.62
CA LEU A 338 8.26 -24.26 -15.02
C LEU A 338 9.09 -22.99 -15.35
N PHE A 339 9.07 -22.54 -16.58
CA PHE A 339 9.73 -21.27 -16.94
C PHE A 339 9.09 -20.06 -16.28
N SER A 340 7.78 -20.07 -16.02
CA SER A 340 7.11 -18.98 -15.31
C SER A 340 7.55 -18.90 -13.85
N LEU A 341 7.87 -20.02 -13.20
CA LEU A 341 8.42 -20.01 -11.83
C LEU A 341 9.82 -19.39 -11.80
N LEU A 342 10.66 -19.64 -12.82
CA LEU A 342 11.97 -18.98 -12.93
C LEU A 342 11.79 -17.48 -13.15
N LEU A 343 10.90 -17.09 -14.05
CA LEU A 343 10.58 -15.68 -14.30
C LEU A 343 10.07 -14.97 -13.04
N ILE A 344 9.20 -15.63 -12.26
CA ILE A 344 8.69 -15.10 -10.98
C ILE A 344 9.83 -14.88 -10.00
N ASN A 345 10.76 -15.85 -9.87
CA ASN A 345 11.89 -15.71 -8.96
C ASN A 345 12.73 -14.45 -9.24
N ASP A 346 12.95 -14.15 -10.52
CA ASP A 346 13.75 -12.98 -10.94
C ASP A 346 12.96 -11.66 -10.79
N LEU A 347 11.63 -11.69 -11.00
CA LEU A 347 10.78 -10.50 -10.88
C LEU A 347 10.35 -10.19 -9.44
N LEU A 348 10.38 -11.17 -8.55
CA LEU A 348 9.83 -11.06 -7.19
C LEU A 348 10.46 -9.93 -6.36
N PRO A 349 11.80 -9.69 -6.36
CA PRO A 349 12.39 -8.58 -5.61
C PRO A 349 11.85 -7.22 -6.08
N TRP A 350 11.82 -7.00 -7.40
CA TRP A 350 11.29 -5.77 -7.98
C TRP A 350 9.79 -5.59 -7.70
N PHE A 351 9.01 -6.67 -7.76
CA PHE A 351 7.58 -6.64 -7.46
C PHE A 351 7.31 -6.29 -5.99
N ASN A 352 8.10 -6.87 -5.07
CA ASN A 352 7.99 -6.58 -3.64
C ASN A 352 8.34 -5.11 -3.34
N GLU A 353 9.37 -4.57 -3.99
CA GLU A 353 9.74 -3.16 -3.85
C GLU A 353 8.63 -2.23 -4.38
N LEU A 354 8.08 -2.53 -5.57
CA LEU A 354 7.05 -1.70 -6.21
C LEU A 354 5.74 -1.62 -5.41
N LEU A 355 5.33 -2.72 -4.79
CA LEU A 355 4.05 -2.82 -4.07
C LEU A 355 4.22 -2.84 -2.54
N SER A 356 5.44 -2.61 -2.05
CA SER A 356 5.78 -2.74 -0.61
C SER A 356 5.28 -4.08 -0.04
N ALA A 357 5.35 -5.14 -0.86
CA ALA A 357 4.89 -6.48 -0.51
C ALA A 357 6.03 -7.32 0.05
N HIS A 358 5.70 -8.34 0.85
CA HIS A 358 6.67 -9.26 1.43
C HIS A 358 6.44 -10.70 0.95
N LEU A 359 6.22 -10.85 -0.37
CA LEU A 359 6.05 -12.17 -0.98
C LEU A 359 7.36 -12.93 -1.03
N SER A 360 7.31 -14.21 -0.68
CA SER A 360 8.43 -15.15 -0.84
C SER A 360 8.07 -16.24 -1.84
N LEU A 361 9.08 -16.79 -2.52
CA LEU A 361 8.85 -17.89 -3.46
C LEU A 361 8.21 -19.10 -2.77
N SER A 362 8.50 -19.34 -1.50
CA SER A 362 7.89 -20.42 -0.70
C SER A 362 6.37 -20.26 -0.55
N PHE A 363 5.85 -19.02 -0.55
CA PHE A 363 4.42 -18.78 -0.45
C PHE A 363 3.62 -19.29 -1.67
N PHE A 364 4.23 -19.33 -2.86
CA PHE A 364 3.62 -19.94 -4.05
C PHE A 364 3.34 -21.43 -3.90
N PHE A 365 4.10 -22.10 -3.06
CA PHE A 365 3.93 -23.53 -2.75
C PHE A 365 3.08 -23.79 -1.50
N SER A 366 2.51 -22.72 -0.91
CA SER A 366 1.60 -22.85 0.23
C SER A 366 0.30 -23.58 -0.16
N TRP A 367 -0.34 -24.19 0.81
CA TRP A 367 -1.64 -24.85 0.62
C TRP A 367 -2.76 -23.90 0.16
N GLN A 368 -2.59 -22.62 0.37
CA GLN A 368 -3.54 -21.57 -0.03
C GLN A 368 -3.44 -21.23 -1.52
N VAL A 369 -2.25 -21.26 -2.08
CA VAL A 369 -1.94 -20.82 -3.44
C VAL A 369 -1.78 -22.00 -4.40
N LEU A 370 -1.05 -23.04 -4.02
CA LEU A 370 -0.69 -24.16 -4.89
C LEU A 370 -1.89 -24.85 -5.56
N PRO A 371 -3.01 -25.16 -4.87
CA PRO A 371 -4.16 -25.79 -5.52
C PRO A 371 -4.77 -24.93 -6.63
N LEU A 372 -4.80 -23.61 -6.42
CA LEU A 372 -5.33 -22.67 -7.40
C LEU A 372 -4.40 -22.56 -8.60
N LEU A 373 -3.08 -22.49 -8.40
CA LEU A 373 -2.10 -22.50 -9.49
C LEU A 373 -2.20 -23.79 -10.32
N LEU A 374 -2.30 -24.94 -9.67
CA LEU A 374 -2.49 -26.23 -10.35
C LEU A 374 -3.83 -26.29 -11.11
N ALA A 375 -4.88 -25.68 -10.58
CA ALA A 375 -6.16 -25.57 -11.27
C ALA A 375 -6.03 -24.70 -12.54
N PHE A 376 -5.33 -23.56 -12.47
CA PHE A 376 -5.05 -22.72 -13.65
C PHE A 376 -4.22 -23.45 -14.71
N VAL A 377 -3.13 -24.08 -14.31
CA VAL A 377 -2.28 -24.87 -15.23
C VAL A 377 -3.08 -26.01 -15.86
N SER A 378 -3.89 -26.72 -15.07
CA SER A 378 -4.76 -27.79 -15.58
C SER A 378 -5.80 -27.26 -16.55
N ALA A 379 -6.45 -26.15 -16.25
CA ALA A 379 -7.43 -25.53 -17.14
C ALA A 379 -6.79 -25.09 -18.48
N MET A 380 -5.60 -24.48 -18.41
CA MET A 380 -4.82 -24.08 -19.61
C MET A 380 -4.36 -25.27 -20.45
N ALA A 381 -4.09 -26.41 -19.86
CA ALA A 381 -3.73 -27.64 -20.60
C ALA A 381 -4.97 -28.35 -21.16
N VAL A 382 -6.02 -28.48 -20.34
CA VAL A 382 -7.21 -29.29 -20.65
C VAL A 382 -8.13 -28.57 -21.65
N ILE A 383 -8.43 -27.28 -21.45
CA ILE A 383 -9.41 -26.58 -22.27
C ILE A 383 -8.95 -26.49 -23.74
N PRO A 384 -7.78 -25.91 -24.07
CA PRO A 384 -7.30 -25.87 -25.44
C PRO A 384 -6.98 -27.27 -26.00
N GLY A 385 -6.36 -28.13 -25.18
CA GLY A 385 -6.00 -29.49 -25.58
C GLY A 385 -7.22 -30.33 -25.98
N LEU A 386 -8.31 -30.30 -25.20
CA LEU A 386 -9.57 -30.97 -25.55
C LEU A 386 -10.24 -30.34 -26.76
N TYR A 387 -10.25 -29.01 -26.85
CA TYR A 387 -10.85 -28.30 -27.97
C TYR A 387 -10.16 -28.68 -29.29
N ILE A 388 -8.83 -28.58 -29.35
CA ILE A 388 -8.01 -28.90 -30.49
C ILE A 388 -8.13 -30.38 -30.87
N SER A 389 -7.99 -31.26 -29.88
CA SER A 389 -8.04 -32.71 -30.11
C SER A 389 -9.41 -33.20 -30.63
N ARG A 390 -10.52 -32.66 -30.09
CA ARG A 390 -11.87 -32.98 -30.57
C ARG A 390 -12.16 -32.42 -31.94
N LYS A 391 -11.76 -31.19 -32.21
CA LYS A 391 -12.02 -30.51 -33.49
C LYS A 391 -11.27 -31.17 -34.64
N LEU A 392 -9.99 -31.49 -34.47
CA LEU A 392 -9.13 -32.00 -35.51
C LEU A 392 -9.22 -33.49 -35.74
N SER A 393 -9.44 -34.28 -34.68
CA SER A 393 -9.57 -35.73 -34.86
C SER A 393 -10.80 -36.14 -35.65
N ARG A 394 -11.85 -35.32 -35.72
CA ARG A 394 -13.10 -35.58 -36.44
C ARG A 394 -13.08 -35.13 -37.89
N GLN A 395 -12.09 -34.35 -38.37
CA GLN A 395 -12.06 -33.82 -39.74
C GLN A 395 -11.64 -34.90 -40.75
N THR A 396 -12.32 -34.94 -41.90
CA THR A 396 -12.00 -35.76 -43.05
C THR A 396 -11.23 -34.94 -44.09
N LEU A 397 -10.48 -35.58 -45.02
CA LEU A 397 -9.74 -34.90 -46.07
C LEU A 397 -10.66 -34.12 -47.04
N SER A 398 -11.84 -34.65 -47.33
CA SER A 398 -12.84 -34.00 -48.17
C SER A 398 -13.42 -32.75 -47.50
N GLU A 399 -13.68 -32.80 -46.18
CA GLU A 399 -14.12 -31.62 -45.39
C GLU A 399 -13.03 -30.57 -45.28
N TYR A 400 -11.75 -30.94 -45.30
CA TYR A 400 -10.64 -29.99 -45.31
C TYR A 400 -10.55 -29.23 -46.63
N SER A 401 -10.66 -29.90 -47.77
CA SER A 401 -10.61 -29.23 -49.10
C SER A 401 -11.84 -28.34 -49.35
N HIS A 402 -13.03 -28.76 -48.91
CA HIS A 402 -14.27 -27.99 -49.08
C HIS A 402 -14.51 -26.91 -48.02
N ASN A 403 -14.06 -27.12 -46.79
CA ASN A 403 -14.29 -26.22 -45.66
C ASN A 403 -13.18 -25.18 -45.44
N TYR A 404 -12.08 -25.21 -46.20
CA TYR A 404 -11.05 -24.16 -46.11
C TYR A 404 -11.60 -22.78 -46.52
N THR A 405 -12.72 -22.75 -47.28
CA THR A 405 -13.44 -21.55 -47.70
C THR A 405 -14.67 -21.23 -46.80
N GLY A 406 -14.93 -21.99 -45.75
CA GLY A 406 -16.10 -21.83 -44.91
C GLY A 406 -16.08 -20.57 -44.07
N ARG A 407 -16.89 -19.55 -44.45
CA ARG A 407 -17.11 -18.26 -43.75
C ARG A 407 -17.26 -18.40 -42.22
N ARG A 408 -17.93 -19.44 -41.71
CA ARG A 408 -18.17 -19.63 -40.25
C ARG A 408 -16.90 -19.95 -39.46
N LYS A 409 -15.93 -20.69 -40.00
CA LYS A 409 -14.67 -21.02 -39.31
C LYS A 409 -13.76 -19.80 -39.25
N GLN A 410 -13.70 -19.03 -40.29
CA GLN A 410 -12.97 -17.78 -40.35
C GLN A 410 -13.54 -16.78 -39.34
N GLN A 411 -14.85 -16.70 -39.18
CA GLN A 411 -15.51 -15.83 -38.21
C GLN A 411 -15.14 -16.14 -36.75
N GLN A 412 -15.03 -17.40 -36.34
CA GLN A 412 -14.63 -17.76 -34.97
C GLN A 412 -13.22 -17.32 -34.62
N ILE A 413 -12.27 -17.50 -35.56
CA ILE A 413 -10.88 -17.03 -35.36
C ILE A 413 -10.84 -15.51 -35.32
N TRP A 414 -11.57 -14.84 -36.21
CA TRP A 414 -11.66 -13.38 -36.23
C TRP A 414 -12.24 -12.82 -34.91
N ILE A 415 -13.30 -13.43 -34.37
CA ILE A 415 -13.88 -13.02 -33.09
C ILE A 415 -12.85 -13.14 -31.97
N LEU A 416 -12.12 -14.27 -31.86
CA LEU A 416 -11.10 -14.47 -30.84
C LEU A 416 -9.95 -13.46 -30.97
N VAL A 417 -9.48 -13.24 -32.19
CA VAL A 417 -8.41 -12.27 -32.48
C VAL A 417 -8.88 -10.84 -32.16
N THR A 418 -10.11 -10.50 -32.55
CA THR A 418 -10.70 -9.18 -32.25
C THR A 418 -10.80 -8.95 -30.75
N LEU A 419 -11.32 -9.93 -29.99
CA LEU A 419 -11.39 -9.83 -28.52
C LEU A 419 -10.00 -9.68 -27.91
N GLN A 420 -9.00 -10.45 -28.38
CA GLN A 420 -7.63 -10.32 -27.93
C GLN A 420 -7.07 -8.90 -28.17
N PHE A 421 -7.31 -8.31 -29.35
CA PHE A 421 -6.91 -6.95 -29.64
C PHE A 421 -7.63 -5.92 -28.77
N ILE A 422 -8.93 -6.08 -28.54
CA ILE A 422 -9.69 -5.19 -27.65
C ILE A 422 -9.08 -5.17 -26.24
N PHE A 423 -8.82 -6.35 -25.67
CA PHE A 423 -8.20 -6.45 -24.34
C PHE A 423 -6.77 -5.91 -24.31
N SER A 424 -5.95 -6.23 -25.33
CA SER A 424 -4.57 -5.75 -25.40
C SER A 424 -4.51 -4.22 -25.55
N ILE A 425 -5.34 -3.64 -26.40
CA ILE A 425 -5.43 -2.18 -26.59
C ILE A 425 -5.93 -1.52 -25.30
N GLY A 426 -6.94 -2.12 -24.64
CA GLY A 426 -7.45 -1.64 -23.35
C GLY A 426 -6.37 -1.60 -22.26
N LEU A 427 -5.54 -2.65 -22.14
CA LEU A 427 -4.42 -2.69 -21.20
C LEU A 427 -3.34 -1.67 -21.54
N VAL A 428 -2.97 -1.53 -22.82
CA VAL A 428 -1.99 -0.52 -23.26
C VAL A 428 -2.51 0.89 -22.96
N TYR A 429 -3.79 1.16 -23.24
CA TYR A 429 -4.41 2.44 -22.95
C TYR A 429 -4.42 2.74 -21.44
N ALA A 430 -4.81 1.77 -20.62
CA ALA A 430 -4.80 1.91 -19.17
C ALA A 430 -3.40 2.20 -18.63
N THR A 431 -2.38 1.49 -19.15
CA THR A 431 -0.97 1.72 -18.77
C THR A 431 -0.49 3.11 -19.19
N ALA A 432 -0.81 3.52 -20.42
CA ALA A 432 -0.45 4.85 -20.92
C ALA A 432 -1.12 5.97 -20.09
N MET A 433 -2.39 5.77 -19.71
CA MET A 433 -3.11 6.71 -18.85
C MET A 433 -2.48 6.80 -17.45
N ALA A 434 -2.13 5.67 -16.84
CA ALA A 434 -1.43 5.63 -15.55
C ALA A 434 -0.05 6.31 -15.63
N GLN A 435 0.70 6.10 -16.70
CA GLN A 435 1.97 6.79 -16.92
C GLN A 435 1.79 8.30 -17.10
N ALA A 436 0.75 8.73 -17.82
CA ALA A 436 0.44 10.14 -17.99
C ALA A 436 0.07 10.80 -16.65
N GLN A 437 -0.74 10.13 -15.82
CA GLN A 437 -1.04 10.59 -14.46
C GLN A 437 0.22 10.68 -13.60
N MET A 438 1.07 9.63 -13.62
CA MET A 438 2.33 9.64 -12.88
C MET A 438 3.28 10.76 -13.35
N SER A 439 3.37 11.03 -14.65
CA SER A 439 4.18 12.11 -15.18
C SER A 439 3.65 13.49 -14.75
N LEU A 440 2.31 13.63 -14.69
CA LEU A 440 1.68 14.86 -14.18
C LEU A 440 1.99 15.05 -12.68
N LEU A 441 1.87 14.01 -11.87
CA LEU A 441 2.23 14.05 -10.45
C LEU A 441 3.71 14.39 -10.26
N LYS A 442 4.60 13.74 -11.01
CA LYS A 442 6.04 14.07 -11.00
C LYS A 442 6.30 15.52 -11.39
N SER A 443 5.63 16.05 -12.43
CA SER A 443 5.82 17.45 -12.82
C SER A 443 5.36 18.44 -11.74
N ARG A 444 4.36 18.08 -10.94
CA ARG A 444 3.96 18.87 -9.76
C ARG A 444 4.98 18.74 -8.61
N ALA A 445 5.57 17.55 -8.44
CA ALA A 445 6.60 17.30 -7.43
C ALA A 445 7.95 17.91 -7.81
N CYS A 446 8.28 18.07 -9.10
CA CYS A 446 9.53 18.68 -9.58
C CYS A 446 9.76 20.12 -9.09
N ARG A 447 8.74 20.80 -8.56
CA ARG A 447 8.90 22.07 -7.90
C ARG A 447 9.87 22.00 -6.70
N TYR A 448 9.99 20.81 -6.09
CA TYR A 448 10.83 20.54 -4.93
C TYR A 448 12.08 19.70 -5.28
N GLU A 449 12.40 19.54 -6.57
CA GLU A 449 13.47 18.65 -7.03
C GLU A 449 14.85 19.02 -6.49
N ASN A 450 15.05 20.33 -6.23
CA ASN A 450 16.29 20.86 -5.64
C ASN A 450 16.14 21.20 -4.16
N THR A 451 15.04 20.79 -3.52
CA THR A 451 14.79 21.06 -2.11
C THR A 451 14.95 19.79 -1.29
N ILE A 452 15.79 19.84 -0.29
CA ILE A 452 16.01 18.73 0.66
C ILE A 452 15.33 19.10 1.97
N GLU A 453 14.48 18.20 2.46
CA GLU A 453 13.91 18.30 3.80
C GLU A 453 14.74 17.47 4.78
N LEU A 454 15.21 18.10 5.84
CA LEU A 454 15.88 17.45 6.95
C LEU A 454 14.98 17.49 8.18
N ASN A 455 14.78 16.37 8.83
CA ASN A 455 14.00 16.29 10.05
C ASN A 455 14.75 16.93 11.23
N GLY A 456 14.03 17.78 11.94
CA GLY A 456 14.56 18.46 13.11
C GLY A 456 15.51 19.63 12.80
N LYS A 457 15.72 20.47 13.79
CA LYS A 457 16.70 21.55 13.72
C LYS A 457 18.10 20.96 13.86
N SER A 458 18.74 20.70 12.73
CA SER A 458 20.11 20.20 12.73
C SER A 458 21.03 21.10 13.56
N PRO A 459 21.86 20.57 14.46
CA PRO A 459 22.87 21.35 15.16
C PRO A 459 23.82 22.08 14.20
N PHE A 460 23.89 21.63 12.94
CA PHE A 460 24.72 22.21 11.89
C PHE A 460 24.03 23.31 11.07
N TYR A 461 22.80 23.74 11.44
CA TYR A 461 22.03 24.75 10.69
C TYR A 461 22.87 26.00 10.35
N LYS A 462 23.67 26.49 11.31
CA LYS A 462 24.54 27.66 11.08
C LYS A 462 25.70 27.37 10.13
N GLU A 463 26.20 26.14 10.15
CA GLU A 463 27.30 25.70 9.28
C GLU A 463 26.80 25.47 7.86
N LEU A 464 25.59 24.92 7.70
CA LEU A 464 24.94 24.69 6.41
C LEU A 464 24.72 26.00 5.64
N LYS A 465 24.39 27.10 6.31
CA LYS A 465 24.27 28.43 5.68
C LYS A 465 25.53 28.92 4.97
N ASN A 466 26.69 28.36 5.32
CA ASN A 466 28.00 28.78 4.76
C ASN A 466 28.53 27.78 3.71
N ILE A 467 27.78 26.74 3.35
CA ILE A 467 28.20 25.76 2.36
C ILE A 467 27.92 26.29 0.95
N ASN A 468 28.96 26.29 0.10
CA ASN A 468 28.81 26.64 -1.31
C ASN A 468 27.89 25.63 -2.01
N GLY A 469 26.84 26.12 -2.66
CA GLY A 469 25.84 25.32 -3.36
C GLY A 469 24.49 25.30 -2.67
N ILE A 470 24.37 25.82 -1.43
CA ILE A 470 23.08 26.04 -0.76
C ILE A 470 22.64 27.49 -1.06
N GLU A 471 21.51 27.65 -1.73
CA GLU A 471 20.96 28.94 -2.10
C GLU A 471 20.16 29.57 -0.97
N SER A 472 19.34 28.77 -0.29
CA SER A 472 18.56 29.23 0.86
C SER A 472 18.26 28.08 1.83
N ILE A 473 17.99 28.43 3.08
CA ILE A 473 17.56 27.48 4.11
C ILE A 473 16.36 28.08 4.83
N SER A 474 15.32 27.28 5.04
CA SER A 474 14.15 27.66 5.80
C SER A 474 13.82 26.64 6.88
N LEU A 475 13.27 27.12 7.99
CA LEU A 475 12.73 26.30 9.07
C LEU A 475 11.21 26.35 9.04
N SER A 476 10.57 25.18 9.18
CA SER A 476 9.11 25.06 9.29
C SER A 476 8.72 24.06 10.37
N MET A 477 7.71 24.38 11.17
CA MET A 477 7.14 23.42 12.14
C MET A 477 6.32 22.31 11.47
N SER A 478 6.05 22.43 10.19
CA SER A 478 5.30 21.44 9.43
C SER A 478 6.18 20.83 8.33
N SER A 479 6.22 19.51 8.26
CA SER A 479 6.81 18.76 7.16
C SER A 479 5.87 18.76 5.95
N VAL A 480 6.42 18.58 4.73
CA VAL A 480 5.64 18.52 3.47
C VAL A 480 4.53 17.47 3.50
N LEU A 481 4.67 16.41 4.25
CA LEU A 481 3.69 15.32 4.33
C LEU A 481 2.94 15.25 5.67
N ASN A 482 3.28 16.13 6.63
CA ASN A 482 2.75 16.09 7.99
C ASN A 482 2.46 17.50 8.53
N ALA A 483 1.58 18.20 7.87
CA ALA A 483 1.15 19.52 8.32
C ALA A 483 -0.09 19.44 9.21
N TRP A 484 -0.16 20.33 10.16
CA TRP A 484 -1.30 20.44 11.07
C TRP A 484 -2.53 20.96 10.33
N MET A 485 -3.60 20.18 10.37
CA MET A 485 -4.88 20.55 9.80
C MET A 485 -5.78 21.14 10.89
N HIS A 486 -6.42 22.25 10.55
CA HIS A 486 -7.41 22.92 11.39
C HIS A 486 -8.76 22.92 10.70
N GLU A 487 -9.79 22.62 11.46
CA GLU A 487 -11.17 22.73 11.01
C GLU A 487 -11.61 24.19 11.01
N LEU A 488 -12.20 24.62 9.90
CA LEU A 488 -12.77 25.94 9.71
C LEU A 488 -14.27 25.80 9.41
N PRO A 489 -15.16 25.86 10.43
CA PRO A 489 -16.59 25.83 10.20
C PRO A 489 -17.07 27.19 9.65
N MET A 490 -17.64 27.16 8.44
CA MET A 490 -18.18 28.34 7.76
C MET A 490 -19.70 28.25 7.63
N GLN A 491 -20.40 29.27 8.14
CA GLN A 491 -21.84 29.35 8.00
C GLN A 491 -22.20 29.69 6.56
N GLN A 492 -23.01 28.85 5.93
CA GLN A 492 -23.49 29.05 4.57
C GLN A 492 -24.70 29.99 4.55
N PRO A 493 -25.04 30.63 3.41
CA PRO A 493 -26.21 31.50 3.29
C PRO A 493 -27.55 30.81 3.60
N ASP A 494 -27.62 29.50 3.49
CA ASP A 494 -28.79 28.68 3.82
C ASP A 494 -28.92 28.33 5.31
N GLY A 495 -27.97 28.82 6.15
CA GLY A 495 -27.92 28.56 7.59
C GLY A 495 -27.20 27.24 7.95
N SER A 496 -26.80 26.41 7.00
CA SER A 496 -25.97 25.24 7.27
C SER A 496 -24.53 25.62 7.61
N VAL A 497 -23.84 24.78 8.38
CA VAL A 497 -22.41 24.94 8.66
C VAL A 497 -21.66 23.98 7.76
N LYS A 498 -20.79 24.50 6.90
CA LYS A 498 -19.88 23.70 6.11
C LYS A 498 -18.49 23.73 6.74
N HIS A 499 -17.93 22.56 6.96
CA HIS A 499 -16.62 22.38 7.56
C HIS A 499 -15.57 22.32 6.46
N TYR A 500 -14.62 23.27 6.49
CA TYR A 500 -13.43 23.27 5.64
C TYR A 500 -12.22 22.89 6.47
N TYR A 501 -11.24 22.26 5.86
CA TYR A 501 -9.97 21.98 6.51
C TYR A 501 -8.89 22.86 5.92
N THR A 502 -8.12 23.49 6.79
CA THR A 502 -7.03 24.40 6.44
C THR A 502 -5.73 23.90 7.05
N ILE A 503 -4.65 24.12 6.34
CA ILE A 503 -3.30 23.72 6.76
C ILE A 503 -2.63 24.97 7.35
N GLN A 504 -2.09 24.85 8.57
CA GLN A 504 -1.27 25.88 9.17
C GLN A 504 0.21 25.52 9.07
N ILE A 505 1.01 26.47 8.58
CA ILE A 505 2.44 26.29 8.33
C ILE A 505 3.19 27.42 9.06
N PRO A 506 3.53 27.23 10.35
CA PRO A 506 4.42 28.14 11.06
C PRO A 506 5.85 27.96 10.53
N THR A 507 6.48 29.06 10.07
CA THR A 507 7.76 29.00 9.37
C THR A 507 8.54 30.29 9.54
N ASP A 508 9.75 30.36 8.99
CA ASP A 508 10.52 31.59 8.88
C ASP A 508 10.21 32.36 7.58
N THR A 509 10.77 33.54 7.46
CA THR A 509 10.52 34.42 6.30
C THR A 509 11.18 33.97 5.00
N ALA A 510 12.09 32.99 5.04
CA ALA A 510 12.75 32.42 3.87
C ALA A 510 11.92 31.34 3.18
N PHE A 511 10.88 30.81 3.84
CA PHE A 511 10.10 29.65 3.37
C PHE A 511 9.57 29.81 1.94
N LEU A 512 8.95 30.95 1.63
CA LEU A 512 8.39 31.16 0.29
C LEU A 512 9.46 31.12 -0.81
N SER A 513 10.64 31.68 -0.55
CA SER A 513 11.76 31.66 -1.50
C SER A 513 12.38 30.26 -1.61
N THR A 514 12.60 29.58 -0.49
CA THR A 514 13.17 28.23 -0.45
C THR A 514 12.27 27.21 -1.15
N MET A 515 10.96 27.33 -0.94
CA MET A 515 9.96 26.43 -1.56
C MET A 515 9.51 26.92 -2.97
N HIS A 516 10.13 27.95 -3.51
CA HIS A 516 9.79 28.55 -4.81
C HIS A 516 8.29 28.86 -4.96
N ILE A 517 7.66 29.33 -3.85
CA ILE A 517 6.23 29.69 -3.82
C ILE A 517 6.08 31.12 -4.29
N ARG A 518 5.28 31.34 -5.33
CA ARG A 518 5.05 32.64 -5.90
C ARG A 518 4.03 33.43 -5.08
N GLN A 519 4.42 34.63 -4.68
CA GLN A 519 3.51 35.59 -4.10
C GLN A 519 2.68 36.28 -5.21
N LEU A 520 1.37 36.33 -5.05
CA LEU A 520 0.42 36.91 -6.01
C LEU A 520 0.07 38.34 -5.66
N ALA A 521 -0.05 38.65 -4.36
CA ALA A 521 -0.38 39.97 -3.88
C ALA A 521 0.19 40.20 -2.47
N GLY A 522 0.36 41.44 -2.07
CA GLY A 522 0.82 41.83 -0.72
C GLY A 522 2.28 42.25 -0.66
N VAL A 523 2.81 42.35 0.55
CA VAL A 523 4.19 42.76 0.83
C VAL A 523 5.10 41.54 0.97
N SER A 524 6.41 41.69 0.75
CA SER A 524 7.34 40.57 0.91
C SER A 524 7.34 40.02 2.35
N PRO A 525 7.61 38.69 2.57
CA PRO A 525 7.62 38.09 3.91
C PRO A 525 8.50 38.84 4.91
N ALA A 526 9.71 39.23 4.50
CA ALA A 526 10.63 39.97 5.36
C ALA A 526 10.09 41.35 5.76
N LYS A 527 9.44 42.05 4.82
CA LYS A 527 8.81 43.34 5.09
C LYS A 527 7.56 43.19 5.95
N ALA A 528 6.73 42.18 5.67
CA ALA A 528 5.55 41.85 6.47
C ALA A 528 5.91 41.59 7.93
N TYR A 529 6.98 40.85 8.16
CA TYR A 529 7.47 40.53 9.50
C TYR A 529 7.98 41.73 10.29
N GLN A 530 8.41 42.81 9.59
CA GLN A 530 8.82 44.09 10.20
C GLN A 530 7.65 45.00 10.47
N GLU A 531 6.65 45.03 9.59
CA GLU A 531 5.54 46.00 9.62
C GLU A 531 4.34 45.56 10.46
N TYR A 532 4.08 44.22 10.53
CA TYR A 532 2.92 43.65 11.22
C TYR A 532 3.34 42.80 12.42
N SER A 533 2.54 42.80 13.46
CA SER A 533 2.84 42.05 14.67
C SER A 533 2.77 40.52 14.45
N HIS A 534 1.78 40.03 13.70
CA HIS A 534 1.58 38.62 13.36
C HIS A 534 1.16 38.50 11.89
N PRO A 535 2.09 38.71 10.94
CA PRO A 535 1.76 38.62 9.52
C PRO A 535 1.44 37.20 9.09
N VAL A 536 0.40 37.01 8.31
CA VAL A 536 0.01 35.75 7.71
C VAL A 536 -0.18 35.87 6.21
N PHE A 537 0.17 34.80 5.50
CA PHE A 537 -0.09 34.66 4.08
C PHE A 537 -1.08 33.54 3.88
N ILE A 538 -1.99 33.68 2.95
CA ILE A 538 -2.98 32.65 2.61
C ILE A 538 -2.85 32.30 1.13
N ASN A 539 -3.16 31.03 0.79
CA ASN A 539 -3.17 30.64 -0.62
C ASN A 539 -4.51 31.00 -1.29
N GLU A 540 -4.56 30.87 -2.63
CA GLU A 540 -5.78 31.14 -3.43
C GLU A 540 -6.98 30.33 -2.96
N SER A 541 -6.78 29.06 -2.55
CA SER A 541 -7.86 28.22 -2.05
C SER A 541 -8.45 28.78 -0.76
N TYR A 542 -7.61 29.24 0.17
CA TYR A 542 -8.08 29.82 1.41
C TYR A 542 -8.76 31.17 1.19
N ALA A 543 -8.18 32.00 0.32
CA ALA A 543 -8.78 33.27 -0.08
C ALA A 543 -10.18 33.06 -0.69
N ARG A 544 -10.37 32.01 -1.49
CA ARG A 544 -11.67 31.65 -2.07
C ARG A 544 -12.67 31.18 -1.00
N ILE A 545 -12.23 30.35 -0.04
CA ILE A 545 -13.09 29.88 1.07
C ILE A 545 -13.61 31.07 1.88
N LEU A 546 -12.74 32.03 2.19
CA LEU A 546 -13.08 33.22 2.97
C LEU A 546 -13.72 34.35 2.14
N ASN A 547 -13.82 34.20 0.83
CA ASN A 547 -14.26 35.25 -0.13
C ASN A 547 -13.45 36.55 0.00
N ILE A 548 -12.13 36.42 0.08
CA ILE A 548 -11.16 37.51 0.24
C ILE A 548 -10.43 37.75 -1.08
N ASP A 549 -10.21 39.02 -1.41
CA ASP A 549 -9.36 39.46 -2.50
C ASP A 549 -8.17 40.32 -2.01
N ALA A 550 -7.33 40.75 -2.92
CA ALA A 550 -6.15 41.58 -2.60
C ALA A 550 -6.46 42.91 -1.90
N SER A 551 -7.71 43.42 -1.97
CA SER A 551 -8.11 44.65 -1.30
C SER A 551 -8.16 44.53 0.22
N LYS A 552 -8.20 43.29 0.74
CA LYS A 552 -8.26 42.97 2.17
C LYS A 552 -6.88 42.83 2.82
N ILE A 553 -5.81 42.97 2.06
CA ILE A 553 -4.44 42.98 2.60
C ILE A 553 -4.26 44.15 3.57
N GLY A 554 -3.68 43.89 4.72
CA GLY A 554 -3.55 44.84 5.83
C GLY A 554 -4.67 44.75 6.87
N HIS A 555 -5.77 44.02 6.59
CA HIS A 555 -6.84 43.81 7.55
C HIS A 555 -6.53 42.64 8.51
N ASN A 556 -7.23 42.65 9.65
CA ASN A 556 -7.14 41.54 10.58
C ASN A 556 -7.86 40.32 9.99
N LEU A 557 -7.15 39.19 9.92
CA LEU A 557 -7.71 37.95 9.33
C LEU A 557 -8.92 37.43 10.11
N ARG A 558 -9.00 37.69 11.43
CA ARG A 558 -10.13 37.31 12.28
C ARG A 558 -11.48 37.93 11.86
N GLU A 559 -11.45 39.01 11.09
CA GLU A 559 -12.67 39.59 10.51
C GLU A 559 -13.37 38.61 9.53
N PHE A 560 -12.61 37.71 8.97
CA PHE A 560 -13.03 36.75 7.93
C PHE A 560 -12.96 35.28 8.42
N ASP A 561 -12.02 35.00 9.30
CA ASP A 561 -11.78 33.68 9.92
C ASP A 561 -11.84 33.87 11.45
N THR A 562 -12.98 33.55 12.05
CA THR A 562 -13.21 33.73 13.49
C THR A 562 -12.32 32.85 14.37
N PHE A 563 -11.71 31.82 13.82
CA PHE A 563 -10.77 30.90 14.49
C PHE A 563 -9.31 31.35 14.35
N SER A 564 -9.05 32.38 13.57
CA SER A 564 -7.70 32.94 13.47
C SER A 564 -7.36 33.70 14.76
N ASP A 565 -6.06 33.76 15.05
CA ASP A 565 -5.57 34.57 16.17
C ASP A 565 -6.01 36.01 16.00
N SER A 566 -6.40 36.65 17.11
CA SER A 566 -6.87 38.05 17.14
C SER A 566 -5.84 39.07 16.65
N LEU A 567 -4.58 38.68 16.59
CA LEU A 567 -3.47 39.52 16.16
C LEU A 567 -3.03 39.27 14.72
N SER A 568 -3.60 38.26 14.03
CA SER A 568 -3.19 37.88 12.68
C SER A 568 -3.61 38.91 11.63
N ILE A 569 -2.63 39.50 10.95
CA ILE A 569 -2.85 40.47 9.86
C ILE A 569 -2.58 39.79 8.52
N LEU A 570 -3.53 39.87 7.59
CA LEU A 570 -3.36 39.36 6.24
C LEU A 570 -2.31 40.20 5.51
N ALA A 571 -1.12 39.67 5.30
CA ALA A 571 0.02 40.37 4.69
C ALA A 571 0.16 40.06 3.20
N GLY A 572 -0.38 38.94 2.71
CA GLY A 572 -0.32 38.60 1.31
C GLY A 572 -1.11 37.37 0.91
N ILE A 573 -1.28 37.25 -0.40
CA ILE A 573 -1.88 36.07 -1.05
C ILE A 573 -0.81 35.40 -1.90
N ILE A 574 -0.73 34.09 -1.80
CA ILE A 574 0.23 33.23 -2.51
C ILE A 574 -0.49 32.26 -3.43
N GLU A 575 0.24 31.73 -4.39
CA GLU A 575 -0.28 30.67 -5.26
C GLU A 575 -0.58 29.38 -4.49
N ASN A 576 -1.48 28.58 -5.03
CA ASN A 576 -1.71 27.24 -4.51
C ASN A 576 -0.47 26.36 -4.72
N PHE A 577 -0.02 25.71 -3.66
CA PHE A 577 1.10 24.76 -3.74
C PHE A 577 0.76 23.46 -3.01
N PRO A 578 1.21 22.29 -3.52
CA PRO A 578 0.96 21.01 -2.88
C PRO A 578 1.85 20.89 -1.64
N PHE A 579 1.26 20.68 -0.48
CA PHE A 579 2.02 20.52 0.77
C PHE A 579 1.75 19.16 1.45
N ASN A 580 0.50 18.66 1.46
CA ASN A 580 0.17 17.38 2.08
C ASN A 580 0.00 16.24 1.08
N SER A 581 -0.50 16.49 -0.11
CA SER A 581 -0.74 15.48 -1.13
C SER A 581 -0.71 16.08 -2.53
N LEU A 582 -0.17 15.30 -3.46
CA LEU A 582 -0.17 15.65 -4.88
C LEU A 582 -1.48 15.24 -5.59
N GLU A 583 -2.29 14.40 -4.96
CA GLU A 583 -3.47 13.78 -5.56
C GLU A 583 -4.77 14.54 -5.31
N GLU A 584 -4.81 15.42 -4.30
CA GLU A 584 -6.03 16.10 -3.87
C GLU A 584 -6.09 17.56 -4.31
N GLU A 585 -7.32 18.12 -4.22
CA GLU A 585 -7.48 19.57 -4.29
C GLU A 585 -6.66 20.24 -3.18
N ILE A 586 -5.95 21.31 -3.55
CA ILE A 586 -5.10 22.02 -2.61
C ILE A 586 -6.00 22.70 -1.56
N ALA A 587 -5.88 22.26 -0.33
CA ALA A 587 -6.62 22.82 0.80
C ALA A 587 -6.30 24.30 1.02
N GLY A 588 -7.11 24.97 1.81
CA GLY A 588 -6.78 26.30 2.32
C GLY A 588 -5.50 26.25 3.14
N GLN A 589 -4.50 27.07 2.81
CA GLN A 589 -3.21 27.09 3.50
C GLN A 589 -2.98 28.46 4.11
N LYS A 590 -2.55 28.49 5.38
CA LYS A 590 -2.17 29.69 6.14
C LYS A 590 -0.71 29.56 6.58
N ILE A 591 0.13 30.43 6.09
CA ILE A 591 1.54 30.56 6.48
C ILE A 591 1.64 31.66 7.51
N SER A 592 2.21 31.34 8.68
CA SER A 592 2.53 32.30 9.74
C SER A 592 4.03 32.35 9.98
N PHE A 593 4.57 33.54 10.25
CA PHE A 593 5.99 33.68 10.48
C PHE A 593 6.31 33.74 11.96
N ALA A 594 7.30 32.96 12.34
CA ALA A 594 7.76 32.84 13.72
C ALA A 594 9.29 33.03 13.79
N PRO A 595 9.83 33.52 14.93
CA PRO A 595 11.28 33.65 15.09
C PRO A 595 11.95 32.28 15.13
N GLU A 596 13.18 32.18 14.61
CA GLU A 596 13.97 30.92 14.59
C GLU A 596 14.03 30.20 15.96
N SER A 597 13.98 30.97 17.05
CA SER A 597 14.03 30.43 18.41
C SER A 597 12.79 29.61 18.80
N SER A 598 11.64 29.91 18.22
CA SER A 598 10.37 29.21 18.47
C SER A 598 10.12 28.04 17.51
N LEU A 599 10.89 27.93 16.43
CA LEU A 599 10.83 26.86 15.44
C LEU A 599 11.73 25.68 15.87
N THR A 600 11.62 25.25 17.14
CA THR A 600 12.34 24.09 17.67
C THR A 600 11.56 22.80 17.33
N GLY A 601 12.28 21.78 16.86
CA GLY A 601 11.64 20.52 16.38
C GLY A 601 11.06 20.62 14.95
N ALA A 602 11.34 21.70 14.25
CA ALA A 602 10.87 21.95 12.89
C ALA A 602 11.67 21.16 11.85
N GLY A 603 11.05 20.85 10.71
CA GLY A 603 11.73 20.45 9.49
C GLY A 603 12.58 21.59 8.95
N MET A 604 13.70 21.27 8.33
CA MET A 604 14.58 22.21 7.67
C MET A 604 14.54 21.96 6.15
N PHE A 605 14.22 22.97 5.38
CA PHE A 605 14.22 22.93 3.91
C PHE A 605 15.46 23.65 3.38
N ILE A 606 16.18 23.00 2.48
CA ILE A 606 17.44 23.51 1.90
C ILE A 606 17.33 23.53 0.40
#